data_8036ac543c5c3473a3e1d8071f096a84
#
_entry.id   8036ac543c5c3473a3e1d8071f096a84
#
_cell.length_a   1.000
_cell.length_b   1.000
_cell.length_c   1.000
_cell.angle_alpha   90.00
_cell.angle_beta   90.00
_cell.angle_gamma   90.00
#
_symmetry.space_group_name_H-M   'P 1'
#
loop_
_entity.id
_entity.type
_entity.pdbx_description
1 polymer ?
#
loop_
_entity_poly.entity_id
_entity_poly.type
_entity_poly.pdbx_seq_one_letter_code
_entity_poly.pdbx_strand_id
1 'polypeptide(L)'
;MSLLRKFKIMHMRINGFYGGKARWWLSAKQYDQKYNTQYTASQKKWAYKHGFLPAVVERYGINDSNVEDFISLYDYCHIFPVNDIFRKWINDRVTTRNVLKPFAQYLPEQYFHLYRRDTDIQVVKLLDCPAEYEESYDGILQLIRDKGKVSLAKTLGTNFITLACEDGQYSIDGEAVSDEELISRIQDIRSVLVLMEYVECGQAMKSLEPSNSNYLKLIVYNKYGDNPKVGQAYLSLNTGKPSGYREVFESDGSVSMGSEEDLDAKNQSDVQASDTEIDQDDDTIGRNFMESEVVLPRRDQQPKVTRRVFVPVSLEDGSFDGGKQLVGNTITELDQHPVTGAALKGRIDNMAQLLELVETIGKFIPQIEYMSIDVVLTDDGFKMVDFSAHPSYPQVVGFNEEMTDYLKLKVRLKKEEASKWENKKKNFKKKSNTFLWIRLTRFLCPPKMRPLIYKWWYITMKDDLFSKNGVPLKTKRWAYKHGFLSYRLEQYGIDETNYKN
;
A
#
# COMPACT_ATOMS: atom_id res chain seq x y z
N MET A 1 -6.10 0.68 -23.56
CA MET A 1 -7.21 0.30 -22.62
C MET A 1 -8.56 0.50 -23.28
N SER A 2 -9.47 -0.51 -23.29
CA SER A 2 -10.77 -0.39 -23.95
C SER A 2 -11.65 0.67 -23.28
N LEU A 3 -12.48 1.37 -24.07
CA LEU A 3 -13.40 2.40 -23.56
C LEU A 3 -14.31 1.86 -22.45
N LEU A 4 -14.78 0.62 -22.60
CA LEU A 4 -15.59 -0.07 -21.60
C LEU A 4 -14.87 -0.25 -20.26
N ARG A 5 -13.55 -0.56 -20.29
CA ARG A 5 -12.73 -0.69 -19.08
C ARG A 5 -12.54 0.65 -18.38
N LYS A 6 -12.31 1.73 -19.14
CA LYS A 6 -12.25 3.10 -18.59
C LYS A 6 -13.57 3.47 -17.89
N PHE A 7 -14.72 3.16 -18.47
CA PHE A 7 -16.03 3.38 -17.85
C PHE A 7 -16.21 2.57 -16.55
N LYS A 8 -15.79 1.30 -16.53
CA LYS A 8 -15.87 0.47 -15.32
C LYS A 8 -15.00 1.04 -14.20
N ILE A 9 -13.77 1.43 -14.49
CA ILE A 9 -12.87 2.06 -13.50
C ILE A 9 -13.48 3.36 -12.99
N MET A 10 -13.98 4.21 -13.88
CA MET A 10 -14.63 5.46 -13.50
C MET A 10 -15.85 5.21 -12.59
N HIS A 11 -16.67 4.21 -12.92
CA HIS A 11 -17.82 3.82 -12.09
C HIS A 11 -17.37 3.36 -10.69
N MET A 12 -16.35 2.50 -10.60
CA MET A 12 -15.79 2.06 -9.31
C MET A 12 -15.24 3.25 -8.51
N ARG A 13 -14.50 4.17 -9.14
CA ARG A 13 -13.98 5.38 -8.47
C ARG A 13 -15.11 6.29 -7.95
N ILE A 14 -16.19 6.44 -8.68
CA ILE A 14 -17.38 7.19 -8.24
C ILE A 14 -17.98 6.54 -6.97
N ASN A 15 -17.90 5.22 -6.86
CA ASN A 15 -18.37 4.45 -5.71
C ASN A 15 -17.29 4.32 -4.60
N GLY A 16 -16.25 5.14 -4.62
CA GLY A 16 -15.28 5.24 -3.54
C GLY A 16 -14.03 4.37 -3.69
N PHE A 17 -13.86 3.62 -4.80
CA PHE A 17 -12.64 2.89 -5.03
C PHE A 17 -11.44 3.81 -5.30
N TYR A 18 -10.31 3.48 -4.71
CA TYR A 18 -9.04 4.00 -5.14
C TYR A 18 -8.72 3.51 -6.57
N GLY A 19 -8.16 4.40 -7.41
CA GLY A 19 -8.01 4.11 -8.85
C GLY A 19 -7.12 2.89 -9.14
N GLY A 20 -6.01 2.73 -8.42
CA GLY A 20 -5.12 1.57 -8.53
C GLY A 20 -5.84 0.26 -8.17
N LYS A 21 -6.59 0.23 -7.07
CA LYS A 21 -7.34 -0.96 -6.63
C LYS A 21 -8.49 -1.32 -7.58
N ALA A 22 -9.14 -0.31 -8.18
CA ALA A 22 -10.16 -0.56 -9.21
C ALA A 22 -9.53 -1.19 -10.47
N ARG A 23 -8.36 -0.70 -10.90
CA ARG A 23 -7.60 -1.29 -12.02
C ARG A 23 -7.18 -2.72 -11.71
N TRP A 24 -6.59 -2.92 -10.53
CA TRP A 24 -6.16 -4.22 -10.07
C TRP A 24 -7.30 -5.26 -10.07
N TRP A 25 -8.44 -4.96 -9.45
CA TRP A 25 -9.58 -5.87 -9.41
C TRP A 25 -10.06 -6.30 -10.81
N LEU A 26 -10.13 -5.34 -11.74
CA LEU A 26 -10.54 -5.65 -13.10
C LEU A 26 -9.49 -6.47 -13.85
N SER A 27 -8.19 -6.23 -13.61
CA SER A 27 -7.10 -7.03 -14.19
C SER A 27 -7.10 -8.44 -13.61
N ALA A 28 -7.24 -8.60 -12.31
CA ALA A 28 -7.30 -9.90 -11.63
C ALA A 28 -8.46 -10.76 -12.16
N LYS A 29 -9.65 -10.16 -12.32
CA LYS A 29 -10.80 -10.84 -12.95
C LYS A 29 -10.56 -11.23 -14.40
N GLN A 30 -9.95 -10.35 -15.19
CA GLN A 30 -9.64 -10.62 -16.59
C GLN A 30 -8.62 -11.76 -16.72
N TYR A 31 -7.59 -11.74 -15.89
CA TYR A 31 -6.59 -12.80 -15.81
C TYR A 31 -7.22 -14.13 -15.42
N ASP A 32 -8.03 -14.16 -14.36
CA ASP A 32 -8.73 -15.34 -13.90
C ASP A 32 -9.66 -15.92 -14.98
N GLN A 33 -10.40 -15.07 -15.68
CA GLN A 33 -11.26 -15.49 -16.79
C GLN A 33 -10.46 -16.14 -17.92
N LYS A 34 -9.25 -15.65 -18.21
CA LYS A 34 -8.44 -16.09 -19.34
C LYS A 34 -7.60 -17.33 -19.05
N TYR A 35 -7.03 -17.41 -17.84
CA TYR A 35 -5.99 -18.38 -17.52
C TYR A 35 -6.42 -19.46 -16.50
N ASN A 36 -7.35 -19.18 -15.61
CA ASN A 36 -7.83 -20.16 -14.63
C ASN A 36 -8.96 -21.04 -15.20
N THR A 37 -8.58 -21.90 -16.15
CA THR A 37 -9.54 -22.76 -16.87
C THR A 37 -10.08 -23.91 -16.03
N GLN A 38 -9.48 -24.23 -14.88
CA GLN A 38 -9.94 -25.26 -13.95
C GLN A 38 -11.30 -24.94 -13.32
N TYR A 39 -11.71 -23.66 -13.27
CA TYR A 39 -13.00 -23.27 -12.70
C TYR A 39 -14.06 -23.15 -13.77
N THR A 40 -15.22 -23.72 -13.49
CA THR A 40 -16.40 -23.61 -14.36
C THR A 40 -16.95 -22.18 -14.42
N ALA A 41 -17.69 -21.87 -15.45
CA ALA A 41 -18.36 -20.57 -15.58
C ALA A 41 -19.31 -20.26 -14.40
N SER A 42 -19.95 -21.30 -13.82
CA SER A 42 -20.81 -21.15 -12.65
C SER A 42 -20.02 -20.79 -11.41
N GLN A 43 -18.90 -21.46 -11.13
CA GLN A 43 -18.01 -21.15 -10.01
C GLN A 43 -17.46 -19.74 -10.10
N LYS A 44 -16.98 -19.33 -11.29
CA LYS A 44 -16.51 -17.97 -11.52
C LYS A 44 -17.62 -16.93 -11.29
N LYS A 45 -18.82 -17.18 -11.82
CA LYS A 45 -19.96 -16.28 -11.66
C LYS A 45 -20.35 -16.14 -10.18
N TRP A 46 -20.39 -17.23 -9.44
CA TRP A 46 -20.69 -17.23 -8.01
C TRP A 46 -19.63 -16.44 -7.23
N ALA A 47 -18.35 -16.75 -7.42
CA ALA A 47 -17.24 -16.06 -6.75
C ALA A 47 -17.28 -14.54 -7.00
N TYR A 48 -17.39 -14.12 -8.27
CA TYR A 48 -17.44 -12.70 -8.61
C TYR A 48 -18.68 -11.97 -8.07
N LYS A 49 -19.83 -12.67 -7.97
CA LYS A 49 -21.04 -12.11 -7.36
C LYS A 49 -20.81 -11.75 -5.90
N HIS A 50 -20.04 -12.59 -5.18
CA HIS A 50 -19.73 -12.39 -3.78
C HIS A 50 -18.42 -11.60 -3.55
N GLY A 51 -17.79 -11.08 -4.60
CA GLY A 51 -16.59 -10.25 -4.50
C GLY A 51 -15.29 -11.01 -4.30
N PHE A 52 -15.25 -12.30 -4.62
CA PHE A 52 -14.07 -13.15 -4.54
C PHE A 52 -13.53 -13.54 -5.91
N LEU A 53 -12.27 -13.98 -5.95
CA LEU A 53 -11.73 -14.78 -7.04
C LEU A 53 -11.95 -16.26 -6.72
N PRO A 54 -12.19 -17.14 -7.72
CA PRO A 54 -12.41 -18.56 -7.50
C PRO A 54 -11.34 -19.26 -6.69
N ALA A 55 -10.07 -18.90 -6.90
CA ALA A 55 -8.93 -19.44 -6.14
C ALA A 55 -9.00 -19.12 -4.63
N VAL A 56 -9.56 -17.97 -4.25
CA VAL A 56 -9.78 -17.59 -2.84
C VAL A 56 -10.93 -18.40 -2.25
N VAL A 57 -12.00 -18.58 -3.03
CA VAL A 57 -13.15 -19.40 -2.64
C VAL A 57 -12.71 -20.85 -2.35
N GLU A 58 -11.93 -21.44 -3.25
CA GLU A 58 -11.38 -22.79 -3.07
C GLU A 58 -10.49 -22.87 -1.83
N ARG A 59 -9.56 -21.93 -1.70
CA ARG A 59 -8.55 -21.86 -0.62
C ARG A 59 -9.16 -21.90 0.77
N TYR A 60 -10.24 -21.15 0.98
CA TYR A 60 -10.89 -21.03 2.28
C TYR A 60 -12.17 -21.87 2.41
N GLY A 61 -12.52 -22.66 1.40
CA GLY A 61 -13.75 -23.44 1.40
C GLY A 61 -15.02 -22.58 1.49
N ILE A 62 -14.98 -21.39 0.87
CA ILE A 62 -16.10 -20.43 0.95
C ILE A 62 -17.29 -20.94 0.13
N ASN A 63 -18.48 -20.92 0.72
CA ASN A 63 -19.73 -21.34 0.11
C ASN A 63 -20.91 -20.53 0.66
N ASP A 64 -22.14 -20.85 0.23
CA ASP A 64 -23.34 -20.10 0.63
C ASP A 64 -23.62 -20.13 2.14
N SER A 65 -23.10 -21.11 2.90
CA SER A 65 -23.33 -21.20 4.34
C SER A 65 -22.36 -20.37 5.19
N ASN A 66 -21.17 -20.03 4.66
CA ASN A 66 -20.11 -19.34 5.41
C ASN A 66 -19.57 -18.07 4.74
N VAL A 67 -20.09 -17.70 3.58
CA VAL A 67 -19.59 -16.51 2.83
C VAL A 67 -19.68 -15.22 3.64
N GLU A 68 -20.62 -15.12 4.54
CA GLU A 68 -20.79 -13.98 5.42
C GLU A 68 -19.72 -13.92 6.55
N ASP A 69 -18.99 -14.99 6.80
CA ASP A 69 -17.92 -15.01 7.81
C ASP A 69 -16.62 -14.36 7.27
N PHE A 70 -16.59 -14.05 5.98
CA PHE A 70 -15.43 -13.48 5.32
C PHE A 70 -15.66 -12.04 4.84
N ILE A 71 -14.60 -11.24 4.84
CA ILE A 71 -14.58 -10.01 4.04
C ILE A 71 -14.21 -10.38 2.61
N SER A 72 -14.99 -9.90 1.64
CA SER A 72 -14.66 -10.18 0.23
C SER A 72 -13.39 -9.44 -0.20
N LEU A 73 -12.64 -10.03 -1.13
CA LEU A 73 -11.47 -9.39 -1.73
C LEU A 73 -11.83 -8.06 -2.41
N TYR A 74 -13.02 -7.98 -3.03
CA TYR A 74 -13.55 -6.76 -3.60
C TYR A 74 -13.78 -5.67 -2.55
N ASP A 75 -14.41 -6.02 -1.44
CA ASP A 75 -14.67 -5.08 -0.34
C ASP A 75 -13.37 -4.68 0.37
N TYR A 76 -12.42 -5.62 0.51
CA TYR A 76 -11.08 -5.31 1.03
C TYR A 76 -10.33 -4.31 0.15
N CYS A 77 -10.39 -4.47 -1.18
CA CYS A 77 -9.86 -3.46 -2.11
C CYS A 77 -10.62 -2.13 -2.03
N HIS A 78 -11.92 -2.16 -1.72
CA HIS A 78 -12.75 -0.97 -1.63
C HIS A 78 -12.41 -0.10 -0.43
N ILE A 79 -12.05 -0.67 0.72
CA ILE A 79 -11.68 0.10 1.91
C ILE A 79 -10.34 0.83 1.80
N PHE A 80 -9.50 0.46 0.83
CA PHE A 80 -8.23 1.14 0.60
C PHE A 80 -8.42 2.60 0.17
N PRO A 81 -7.58 3.54 0.65
CA PRO A 81 -6.69 3.44 1.81
C PRO A 81 -7.47 3.65 3.11
N VAL A 82 -7.31 2.75 4.10
CA VAL A 82 -7.98 2.87 5.40
C VAL A 82 -7.49 4.09 6.16
N ASN A 83 -6.18 4.33 6.12
CA ASN A 83 -5.51 5.40 6.88
C ASN A 83 -5.42 6.74 6.12
N ASP A 84 -6.10 6.86 4.97
CA ASP A 84 -6.10 8.05 4.11
C ASP A 84 -4.69 8.65 3.87
N ILE A 85 -4.50 9.94 4.04
CA ILE A 85 -3.20 10.62 3.87
C ILE A 85 -2.16 10.20 4.90
N PHE A 86 -2.60 9.79 6.10
CA PHE A 86 -1.71 9.41 7.20
C PHE A 86 -0.94 8.12 6.94
N ARG A 87 -1.35 7.30 5.97
CA ARG A 87 -0.60 6.11 5.55
C ARG A 87 0.88 6.38 5.25
N LYS A 88 1.21 7.59 4.81
CA LYS A 88 2.59 8.00 4.50
C LYS A 88 3.49 8.03 5.74
N TRP A 89 2.93 8.12 6.94
CA TRP A 89 3.71 8.16 8.18
C TRP A 89 4.43 6.85 8.48
N ILE A 90 3.87 5.72 8.05
CA ILE A 90 4.41 4.40 8.37
C ILE A 90 4.72 3.53 7.13
N ASN A 91 4.44 4.01 5.93
CA ASN A 91 4.81 3.29 4.72
C ASN A 91 6.26 3.55 4.28
N ASP A 92 6.82 4.69 4.65
CA ASP A 92 8.18 5.10 4.34
C ASP A 92 9.06 4.94 5.58
N ARG A 93 10.13 4.14 5.49
CA ARG A 93 10.99 3.77 6.63
C ARG A 93 11.62 4.99 7.32
N VAL A 94 12.08 5.98 6.53
CA VAL A 94 12.70 7.18 7.07
C VAL A 94 11.65 8.02 7.80
N THR A 95 10.47 8.17 7.21
CA THR A 95 9.35 8.85 7.85
C THR A 95 8.89 8.12 9.11
N THR A 96 8.77 6.78 9.05
CA THR A 96 8.38 5.95 10.20
C THR A 96 9.32 6.15 11.38
N ARG A 97 10.64 6.11 11.14
CA ARG A 97 11.67 6.32 12.17
C ARG A 97 11.53 7.69 12.84
N ASN A 98 11.24 8.73 12.06
CA ASN A 98 11.04 10.09 12.57
C ASN A 98 9.73 10.24 13.36
N VAL A 99 8.63 9.69 12.83
CA VAL A 99 7.32 9.72 13.51
C VAL A 99 7.37 8.93 14.83
N LEU A 100 7.98 7.76 14.81
CA LEU A 100 8.10 6.89 15.98
C LEU A 100 9.38 7.12 16.82
N LYS A 101 9.98 8.31 16.74
CA LYS A 101 11.16 8.68 17.49
C LYS A 101 11.11 8.34 19.00
N PRO A 102 9.99 8.50 19.74
CA PRO A 102 9.90 8.07 21.14
C PRO A 102 10.11 6.58 21.37
N PHE A 103 9.96 5.75 20.34
CA PHE A 103 10.13 4.30 20.35
C PHE A 103 11.39 3.85 19.59
N ALA A 104 12.32 4.75 19.38
CA ALA A 104 13.51 4.55 18.56
C ALA A 104 14.32 3.30 18.94
N GLN A 105 14.37 2.95 20.22
CA GLN A 105 15.07 1.76 20.73
C GLN A 105 14.53 0.44 20.18
N TYR A 106 13.28 0.40 19.77
CA TYR A 106 12.61 -0.77 19.18
C TYR A 106 12.64 -0.78 17.66
N LEU A 107 13.26 0.21 17.03
CA LEU A 107 13.40 0.33 15.58
C LEU A 107 14.87 0.17 15.18
N PRO A 108 15.18 -0.36 14.00
CA PRO A 108 16.54 -0.35 13.48
C PRO A 108 17.09 1.07 13.39
N GLU A 109 18.36 1.26 13.72
CA GLU A 109 19.08 2.50 13.42
C GLU A 109 19.13 2.73 11.91
N GLN A 110 19.07 3.98 11.49
CA GLN A 110 19.14 4.36 10.08
C GLN A 110 20.29 5.31 9.84
N TYR A 111 21.21 4.90 8.98
CA TYR A 111 22.49 5.58 8.80
C TYR A 111 22.49 6.50 7.59
N PHE A 112 22.21 5.98 6.40
CA PHE A 112 22.24 6.74 5.17
C PHE A 112 20.93 6.60 4.39
N HIS A 113 20.52 7.73 3.77
CA HIS A 113 19.46 7.80 2.80
C HIS A 113 20.05 8.05 1.42
N LEU A 114 19.80 7.17 0.47
CA LEU A 114 20.30 7.26 -0.89
C LEU A 114 19.11 7.53 -1.82
N TYR A 115 19.15 8.64 -2.50
CA TYR A 115 18.10 8.99 -3.47
C TYR A 115 18.70 9.60 -4.74
N ARG A 116 18.05 9.37 -5.86
CA ARG A 116 18.50 9.89 -7.14
C ARG A 116 18.01 11.33 -7.31
N ARG A 117 18.95 12.20 -7.66
CA ARG A 117 18.67 13.56 -8.09
C ARG A 117 19.26 13.73 -9.49
N ASP A 118 18.40 13.93 -10.48
CA ASP A 118 18.77 13.93 -11.90
C ASP A 118 19.49 12.62 -12.29
N THR A 119 20.78 12.68 -12.63
CA THR A 119 21.61 11.53 -12.97
C THR A 119 22.34 10.93 -11.78
N ASP A 120 22.51 11.70 -10.70
CA ASP A 120 23.39 11.37 -9.59
C ASP A 120 22.61 10.82 -8.38
N ILE A 121 23.26 9.89 -7.66
CA ILE A 121 22.75 9.44 -6.37
C ILE A 121 23.34 10.33 -5.28
N GLN A 122 22.46 10.91 -4.49
CA GLN A 122 22.83 11.67 -3.29
C GLN A 122 22.88 10.72 -2.09
N VAL A 123 23.97 10.75 -1.38
CA VAL A 123 24.15 10.07 -0.10
C VAL A 123 23.96 11.11 1.01
N VAL A 124 22.97 10.90 1.88
CA VAL A 124 22.66 11.84 2.97
C VAL A 124 22.62 11.09 4.28
N LYS A 125 23.27 11.63 5.31
CA LYS A 125 23.22 11.07 6.66
C LYS A 125 21.84 11.23 7.27
N LEU A 126 21.40 10.16 7.95
CA LEU A 126 20.21 10.17 8.79
C LEU A 126 20.60 10.40 10.26
N LEU A 127 19.59 10.58 11.11
CA LEU A 127 19.79 10.99 12.51
C LEU A 127 20.62 10.01 13.36
N ASP A 128 20.57 8.72 13.02
CA ASP A 128 21.30 7.68 13.76
C ASP A 128 22.73 7.47 13.22
N CYS A 129 23.09 8.15 12.10
CA CYS A 129 24.43 7.99 11.52
C CYS A 129 25.47 8.74 12.37
N PRO A 130 26.50 8.05 12.87
CA PRO A 130 27.60 8.68 13.60
C PRO A 130 28.29 9.79 12.79
N ALA A 131 28.80 10.80 13.49
CA ALA A 131 29.32 12.01 12.87
C ALA A 131 30.60 11.78 12.04
N GLU A 132 31.36 10.76 12.36
CA GLU A 132 32.64 10.39 11.74
C GLU A 132 32.54 9.90 10.30
N TYR A 133 31.38 9.39 9.88
CA TYR A 133 31.20 8.95 8.49
C TYR A 133 30.86 10.13 7.57
N GLU A 134 31.40 10.13 6.37
CA GLU A 134 31.11 11.15 5.35
C GLU A 134 29.86 10.83 4.55
N GLU A 135 29.21 11.86 3.99
CA GLU A 135 28.08 11.72 3.05
C GLU A 135 28.59 11.33 1.66
N SER A 136 29.21 10.15 1.56
CA SER A 136 29.87 9.64 0.37
C SER A 136 29.79 8.11 0.31
N TYR A 137 30.15 7.52 -0.83
CA TYR A 137 30.28 6.07 -0.94
C TYR A 137 31.40 5.52 -0.06
N ASP A 138 32.48 6.28 0.10
CA ASP A 138 33.57 5.89 1.01
C ASP A 138 33.09 5.83 2.46
N GLY A 139 32.23 6.77 2.86
CA GLY A 139 31.58 6.74 4.18
C GLY A 139 30.66 5.54 4.35
N ILE A 140 29.95 5.11 3.29
CA ILE A 140 29.16 3.88 3.30
C ILE A 140 30.06 2.64 3.47
N LEU A 141 31.13 2.54 2.68
CA LEU A 141 32.10 1.43 2.77
C LEU A 141 32.74 1.36 4.16
N GLN A 142 33.13 2.52 4.70
CA GLN A 142 33.68 2.59 6.06
C GLN A 142 32.65 2.10 7.10
N LEU A 143 31.40 2.58 7.03
CA LEU A 143 30.33 2.14 7.94
C LEU A 143 30.14 0.62 7.89
N ILE A 144 30.08 0.03 6.67
CA ILE A 144 29.91 -1.42 6.51
C ILE A 144 31.07 -2.18 7.14
N ARG A 145 32.29 -1.67 6.96
CA ARG A 145 33.52 -2.27 7.57
C ARG A 145 33.47 -2.23 9.08
N ASP A 146 33.10 -1.08 9.64
CA ASP A 146 33.11 -0.87 11.09
C ASP A 146 31.98 -1.61 11.82
N LYS A 147 30.81 -1.70 11.18
CA LYS A 147 29.65 -2.44 11.71
C LYS A 147 29.69 -3.94 11.41
N GLY A 148 30.53 -4.38 10.47
CA GLY A 148 30.59 -5.74 9.96
C GLY A 148 29.42 -6.12 9.07
N LYS A 149 28.18 -5.82 9.46
CA LYS A 149 26.94 -6.10 8.69
C LYS A 149 25.95 -4.95 8.81
N VAL A 150 25.30 -4.62 7.68
CA VAL A 150 24.20 -3.66 7.60
C VAL A 150 23.12 -4.17 6.64
N SER A 151 21.94 -3.61 6.75
CA SER A 151 20.83 -3.87 5.83
C SER A 151 20.66 -2.71 4.85
N LEU A 152 20.55 -3.00 3.57
CA LEU A 152 20.13 -2.04 2.54
C LEU A 152 18.71 -2.35 2.12
N ALA A 153 17.80 -1.41 2.26
CA ALA A 153 16.40 -1.58 1.97
C ALA A 153 15.88 -0.45 1.06
N LYS A 154 14.83 -0.72 0.29
CA LYS A 154 14.02 0.37 -0.29
C LYS A 154 13.31 1.11 0.85
N THR A 155 13.14 2.42 0.73
CA THR A 155 12.36 3.19 1.73
C THR A 155 10.91 2.73 1.83
N LEU A 156 10.38 2.17 0.72
CA LEU A 156 9.07 1.57 0.61
C LEU A 156 9.21 0.07 0.29
N GLY A 157 8.48 -0.78 1.01
CA GLY A 157 8.47 -2.23 0.78
C GLY A 157 9.20 -3.03 1.85
N THR A 158 9.01 -4.35 1.85
CA THR A 158 9.44 -5.26 2.93
C THR A 158 10.80 -5.91 2.68
N ASN A 159 11.36 -5.81 1.47
CA ASN A 159 12.58 -6.50 1.11
C ASN A 159 13.82 -5.67 1.42
N PHE A 160 14.83 -6.35 1.94
CA PHE A 160 16.16 -5.80 2.19
C PHE A 160 17.22 -6.83 1.79
N ILE A 161 18.44 -6.37 1.53
CA ILE A 161 19.62 -7.17 1.31
C ILE A 161 20.63 -6.91 2.43
N THR A 162 21.48 -7.88 2.68
CA THR A 162 22.58 -7.76 3.64
C THR A 162 23.84 -7.34 2.92
N LEU A 163 24.45 -6.26 3.38
CA LEU A 163 25.80 -5.86 3.01
C LEU A 163 26.72 -6.18 4.19
N ALA A 164 27.82 -6.87 3.93
CA ALA A 164 28.76 -7.21 4.98
C ALA A 164 30.20 -6.96 4.56
N CYS A 165 31.08 -6.80 5.56
CA CYS A 165 32.52 -6.80 5.38
C CYS A 165 33.14 -7.70 6.44
N GLU A 166 33.73 -8.82 6.02
CA GLU A 166 34.44 -9.77 6.90
C GLU A 166 35.88 -9.88 6.41
N ASP A 167 36.84 -9.70 7.30
CA ASP A 167 38.29 -9.70 6.98
C ASP A 167 38.70 -8.79 5.81
N GLY A 168 38.00 -7.65 5.65
CA GLY A 168 38.26 -6.70 4.59
C GLY A 168 37.59 -7.05 3.23
N GLN A 169 36.92 -8.20 3.14
CA GLN A 169 36.18 -8.62 1.96
C GLN A 169 34.71 -8.24 2.07
N TYR A 170 34.20 -7.45 1.11
CA TYR A 170 32.77 -7.11 1.05
C TYR A 170 31.94 -8.23 0.43
N SER A 171 30.67 -8.27 0.83
CA SER A 171 29.71 -9.20 0.26
C SER A 171 28.29 -8.59 0.22
N ILE A 172 27.48 -9.10 -0.73
CA ILE A 172 26.05 -8.80 -0.87
C ILE A 172 25.28 -10.13 -0.72
N ASP A 173 24.49 -10.27 0.33
CA ASP A 173 23.77 -11.52 0.68
C ASP A 173 24.71 -12.75 0.70
N GLY A 174 25.96 -12.55 1.15
CA GLY A 174 27.01 -13.58 1.22
C GLY A 174 27.76 -13.83 -0.09
N GLU A 175 27.44 -13.17 -1.20
CA GLU A 175 28.22 -13.18 -2.44
C GLU A 175 29.37 -12.16 -2.32
N ALA A 176 30.63 -12.63 -2.37
CA ALA A 176 31.79 -11.76 -2.29
C ALA A 176 31.88 -10.83 -3.51
N VAL A 177 32.13 -9.55 -3.27
CA VAL A 177 32.23 -8.50 -4.29
C VAL A 177 33.40 -7.56 -3.99
N SER A 178 33.92 -6.86 -4.99
CA SER A 178 34.88 -5.77 -4.74
C SER A 178 34.17 -4.49 -4.28
N ASP A 179 34.94 -3.53 -3.77
CA ASP A 179 34.47 -2.21 -3.36
C ASP A 179 33.75 -1.50 -4.53
N GLU A 180 34.39 -1.53 -5.72
CA GLU A 180 33.84 -0.89 -6.91
C GLU A 180 32.57 -1.59 -7.39
N GLU A 181 32.52 -2.91 -7.31
CA GLU A 181 31.34 -3.69 -7.68
C GLU A 181 30.18 -3.42 -6.71
N LEU A 182 30.45 -3.36 -5.41
CA LEU A 182 29.44 -3.01 -4.40
C LEU A 182 28.83 -1.64 -4.70
N ILE A 183 29.68 -0.63 -4.92
CA ILE A 183 29.23 0.74 -5.26
C ILE A 183 28.44 0.74 -6.57
N SER A 184 28.94 0.08 -7.61
CA SER A 184 28.25 -0.01 -8.90
C SER A 184 26.88 -0.62 -8.77
N ARG A 185 26.75 -1.74 -8.03
CA ARG A 185 25.43 -2.39 -7.79
C ARG A 185 24.47 -1.48 -7.00
N ILE A 186 24.95 -0.69 -6.05
CA ILE A 186 24.12 0.30 -5.34
C ILE A 186 23.66 1.42 -6.29
N GLN A 187 24.57 1.91 -7.16
CA GLN A 187 24.29 2.96 -8.12
C GLN A 187 23.28 2.53 -9.21
N ASP A 188 23.26 1.26 -9.56
CA ASP A 188 22.32 0.73 -10.55
C ASP A 188 20.89 0.63 -10.03
N ILE A 189 20.69 0.67 -8.71
CA ILE A 189 19.36 0.63 -8.11
C ILE A 189 18.62 1.94 -8.37
N ARG A 190 17.49 1.88 -9.04
CA ARG A 190 16.68 3.06 -9.37
C ARG A 190 15.75 3.53 -8.25
N SER A 191 15.62 2.75 -7.19
CA SER A 191 14.77 3.07 -6.05
C SER A 191 15.46 3.98 -5.05
N VAL A 192 14.69 4.66 -4.22
CA VAL A 192 15.18 5.36 -3.03
C VAL A 192 15.50 4.33 -1.94
N LEU A 193 16.68 4.40 -1.35
CA LEU A 193 17.20 3.39 -0.44
C LEU A 193 17.51 3.97 0.93
N VAL A 194 17.51 3.12 1.94
CA VAL A 194 18.01 3.38 3.28
C VAL A 194 19.00 2.31 3.70
N LEU A 195 20.17 2.73 4.16
CA LEU A 195 21.16 1.88 4.81
C LEU A 195 20.89 1.92 6.31
N MET A 196 20.70 0.75 6.92
CA MET A 196 20.21 0.65 8.29
C MET A 196 20.87 -0.51 9.04
N GLU A 197 20.67 -0.55 10.35
CA GLU A 197 21.09 -1.62 11.24
C GLU A 197 20.67 -2.99 10.67
N TYR A 198 21.61 -3.94 10.70
CA TYR A 198 21.31 -5.34 10.46
C TYR A 198 20.74 -5.95 11.74
N VAL A 199 19.45 -6.27 11.71
CA VAL A 199 18.79 -6.89 12.87
C VAL A 199 18.88 -8.41 12.74
N GLU A 200 19.59 -9.05 13.63
CA GLU A 200 19.79 -10.49 13.61
C GLU A 200 18.67 -11.24 14.34
N CYS A 201 18.14 -12.29 13.73
CA CYS A 201 17.21 -13.19 14.39
C CYS A 201 17.87 -13.91 15.56
N GLY A 202 17.18 -13.97 16.69
CA GLY A 202 17.62 -14.73 17.86
C GLY A 202 17.61 -16.25 17.65
N GLN A 203 18.25 -16.96 18.56
CA GLN A 203 18.39 -18.41 18.47
C GLN A 203 17.06 -19.16 18.44
N ALA A 204 16.03 -18.64 19.12
CA ALA A 204 14.68 -19.22 19.06
C ALA A 204 14.12 -19.26 17.65
N MET A 205 14.28 -18.19 16.86
CA MET A 205 13.85 -18.14 15.46
C MET A 205 14.76 -18.96 14.56
N LYS A 206 16.09 -18.90 14.78
CA LYS A 206 17.08 -19.69 14.01
C LYS A 206 16.93 -21.20 14.20
N SER A 207 16.42 -21.66 15.35
CA SER A 207 16.13 -23.06 15.59
C SER A 207 14.99 -23.59 14.73
N LEU A 208 14.05 -22.75 14.32
CA LEU A 208 12.96 -23.10 13.40
C LEU A 208 13.45 -23.02 11.95
N GLU A 209 14.11 -21.93 11.60
CA GLU A 209 14.67 -21.68 10.28
C GLU A 209 15.90 -20.74 10.40
N PRO A 210 17.08 -21.16 9.93
CA PRO A 210 18.35 -20.46 10.23
C PRO A 210 18.56 -19.16 9.47
N SER A 211 17.77 -18.84 8.43
CA SER A 211 17.94 -17.60 7.71
C SER A 211 17.49 -16.39 8.55
N ASN A 212 18.06 -15.22 8.26
CA ASN A 212 17.69 -13.98 8.94
C ASN A 212 16.48 -13.26 8.30
N SER A 213 15.72 -13.97 7.48
CA SER A 213 14.55 -13.41 6.78
C SER A 213 13.21 -13.73 7.47
N ASN A 214 13.25 -14.23 8.69
CA ASN A 214 12.09 -14.62 9.48
C ASN A 214 11.60 -13.46 10.35
N TYR A 215 10.29 -13.35 10.51
CA TYR A 215 9.68 -12.32 11.33
C TYR A 215 8.34 -12.76 11.92
N LEU A 216 7.98 -12.15 13.03
CA LEU A 216 6.62 -12.17 13.57
C LEU A 216 5.84 -11.02 12.94
N LYS A 217 4.74 -11.31 12.28
CA LYS A 217 3.82 -10.31 11.76
C LYS A 217 2.67 -10.08 12.74
N LEU A 218 2.47 -8.82 13.08
CA LEU A 218 1.34 -8.34 13.89
C LEU A 218 0.40 -7.54 13.01
N ILE A 219 -0.89 -7.81 13.08
CA ILE A 219 -1.94 -7.02 12.44
C ILE A 219 -2.65 -6.21 13.51
N VAL A 220 -2.60 -4.90 13.39
CA VAL A 220 -3.13 -3.95 14.37
C VAL A 220 -4.31 -3.19 13.78
N TYR A 221 -5.36 -3.03 14.56
CA TYR A 221 -6.49 -2.20 14.20
C TYR A 221 -6.88 -1.29 15.36
N ASN A 222 -7.41 -0.11 15.05
CA ASN A 222 -7.82 0.89 16.02
C ASN A 222 -9.22 1.42 15.64
N LYS A 223 -10.24 0.75 16.14
CA LYS A 223 -11.62 0.94 15.66
C LYS A 223 -12.13 2.37 15.79
N TYR A 224 -11.68 3.09 16.82
CA TYR A 224 -12.18 4.42 17.14
C TYR A 224 -11.07 5.46 17.37
N GLY A 225 -9.81 5.11 17.08
CA GLY A 225 -8.66 5.99 17.28
C GLY A 225 -8.11 6.04 18.72
N ASP A 226 -8.77 5.39 19.66
CA ASP A 226 -8.45 5.46 21.10
C ASP A 226 -8.16 4.09 21.73
N ASN A 227 -8.49 2.99 21.04
CA ASN A 227 -8.31 1.64 21.54
C ASN A 227 -7.66 0.72 20.50
N PRO A 228 -6.37 0.91 20.20
CA PRO A 228 -5.64 0.02 19.31
C PRO A 228 -5.52 -1.38 19.92
N LYS A 229 -5.66 -2.40 19.07
CA LYS A 229 -5.51 -3.80 19.44
C LYS A 229 -4.71 -4.55 18.39
N VAL A 230 -3.91 -5.49 18.85
CA VAL A 230 -3.37 -6.52 17.94
C VAL A 230 -4.48 -7.55 17.71
N GLY A 231 -4.98 -7.64 16.49
CA GLY A 231 -6.04 -8.59 16.13
C GLY A 231 -5.52 -9.93 15.66
N GLN A 232 -4.27 -10.01 15.23
CA GLN A 232 -3.67 -11.23 14.70
C GLN A 232 -2.15 -11.20 14.80
N ALA A 233 -1.57 -12.36 15.11
CA ALA A 233 -0.13 -12.60 15.10
C ALA A 233 0.21 -13.92 14.39
N TYR A 234 1.27 -13.93 13.60
CA TYR A 234 1.83 -15.16 13.04
C TYR A 234 3.31 -15.01 12.71
N LEU A 235 4.08 -16.10 12.91
CA LEU A 235 5.43 -16.17 12.40
C LEU A 235 5.40 -16.39 10.90
N SER A 236 6.29 -15.77 10.21
CA SER A 236 6.54 -15.93 8.78
C SER A 236 7.95 -16.46 8.61
N LEU A 237 8.06 -17.76 8.31
CA LEU A 237 9.32 -18.48 8.19
C LEU A 237 9.65 -18.75 6.72
N ASN A 238 10.89 -18.57 6.35
CA ASN A 238 11.34 -18.78 4.98
C ASN A 238 11.47 -20.28 4.66
N THR A 239 11.14 -20.70 3.42
CA THR A 239 11.26 -22.09 2.96
C THR A 239 12.18 -22.24 1.75
N GLY A 240 12.95 -21.25 1.44
CA GLY A 240 13.84 -21.24 0.27
C GLY A 240 15.04 -20.35 0.49
N LYS A 241 15.84 -20.19 -0.54
CA LYS A 241 16.89 -19.17 -0.51
C LYS A 241 16.25 -17.81 -0.31
N PRO A 242 16.81 -16.93 0.55
CA PRO A 242 16.40 -15.54 0.62
C PRO A 242 16.38 -14.91 -0.76
N SER A 243 15.48 -13.98 -0.99
CA SER A 243 15.49 -13.20 -2.23
C SER A 243 16.81 -12.45 -2.31
N GLY A 244 17.64 -12.80 -3.28
CA GLY A 244 18.94 -12.16 -3.48
C GLY A 244 18.79 -10.77 -4.11
N TYR A 245 19.92 -10.06 -4.27
CA TYR A 245 20.02 -8.74 -4.89
C TYR A 245 19.18 -8.60 -6.16
N ARG A 246 19.26 -9.56 -7.08
CA ARG A 246 18.50 -9.54 -8.34
C ARG A 246 16.99 -9.58 -8.13
N GLU A 247 16.51 -10.42 -7.19
CA GLU A 247 15.08 -10.51 -6.93
C GLU A 247 14.54 -9.26 -6.22
N VAL A 248 15.36 -8.59 -5.40
CA VAL A 248 14.97 -7.40 -4.64
C VAL A 248 15.08 -6.13 -5.47
N PHE A 249 16.11 -5.98 -6.29
CA PHE A 249 16.46 -4.71 -6.92
C PHE A 249 16.45 -4.72 -8.45
N GLU A 250 16.84 -5.84 -9.11
CA GLU A 250 16.81 -5.93 -10.58
C GLU A 250 15.40 -6.24 -11.11
N SER A 251 14.52 -6.77 -10.30
CA SER A 251 13.11 -7.02 -10.67
C SER A 251 12.25 -5.76 -10.73
N ASP A 252 12.86 -4.58 -10.66
CA ASP A 252 12.17 -3.30 -10.63
C ASP A 252 11.41 -3.08 -11.94
N GLY A 253 10.17 -3.52 -11.95
CA GLY A 253 9.21 -3.27 -13.01
C GLY A 253 8.91 -4.41 -13.96
N SER A 254 9.59 -5.58 -13.89
CA SER A 254 9.37 -6.64 -14.87
C SER A 254 8.85 -7.99 -14.35
N VAL A 255 8.72 -8.17 -13.03
CA VAL A 255 8.30 -9.46 -12.44
C VAL A 255 7.08 -9.37 -11.53
N SER A 256 6.49 -8.20 -11.44
CA SER A 256 5.16 -8.12 -10.85
C SER A 256 4.15 -8.46 -11.92
N MET A 257 3.31 -9.47 -11.71
CA MET A 257 2.23 -9.89 -12.62
C MET A 257 2.64 -9.63 -14.09
N GLY A 258 2.54 -10.55 -14.99
CA GLY A 258 2.91 -10.33 -16.38
C GLY A 258 2.64 -8.88 -16.71
N SER A 259 3.69 -8.10 -16.91
CA SER A 259 3.66 -6.64 -16.90
C SER A 259 2.46 -6.15 -17.69
N GLU A 260 1.89 -5.00 -17.38
CA GLU A 260 0.96 -4.34 -18.31
C GLU A 260 1.52 -4.36 -19.75
N GLU A 261 2.84 -4.46 -19.94
CA GLU A 261 3.52 -4.67 -21.22
C GLU A 261 3.17 -5.99 -21.91
N ASP A 262 2.99 -7.11 -21.22
CA ASP A 262 2.52 -8.36 -21.85
C ASP A 262 1.02 -8.31 -22.21
N LEU A 263 0.27 -7.42 -21.57
CA LEU A 263 -1.14 -7.14 -21.91
C LEU A 263 -1.27 -5.98 -22.91
N ASP A 264 -0.31 -5.06 -22.94
CA ASP A 264 -0.30 -3.86 -23.79
C ASP A 264 0.67 -3.92 -24.98
N ALA A 265 1.57 -4.89 -25.08
CA ALA A 265 2.52 -5.03 -26.20
C ALA A 265 1.83 -5.18 -27.57
N LYS A 266 0.55 -5.47 -27.61
CA LYS A 266 -0.28 -5.41 -28.83
C LYS A 266 -0.99 -4.07 -29.04
N ASN A 267 -0.98 -3.14 -28.08
CA ASN A 267 -1.71 -1.87 -28.15
C ASN A 267 -0.83 -0.62 -28.15
N GLN A 268 0.50 -0.76 -28.12
CA GLN A 268 1.43 0.38 -28.07
C GLN A 268 1.63 1.12 -29.40
N SER A 269 0.98 0.69 -30.49
CA SER A 269 1.10 1.42 -31.77
C SER A 269 0.18 2.65 -31.90
N ASP A 270 -0.77 2.90 -30.99
CA ASP A 270 -1.83 3.88 -31.21
C ASP A 270 -2.12 4.88 -30.09
N VAL A 271 -1.23 5.15 -29.13
CA VAL A 271 -1.48 6.20 -28.14
C VAL A 271 -0.28 7.11 -27.93
N GLN A 272 -0.13 8.06 -28.85
CA GLN A 272 0.50 9.34 -28.54
C GLN A 272 -0.55 10.29 -27.96
N ALA A 273 -0.20 10.88 -26.81
CA ALA A 273 -0.64 12.16 -26.27
C ALA A 273 -2.11 12.35 -25.90
N SER A 274 -2.38 12.37 -24.63
CA SER A 274 -3.12 13.48 -24.00
C SER A 274 -2.72 13.58 -22.53
N ASP A 275 -1.96 14.65 -22.26
CA ASP A 275 -1.54 15.10 -20.92
C ASP A 275 -2.75 15.37 -20.04
N THR A 276 -2.81 14.69 -18.93
CA THR A 276 -3.43 15.20 -17.70
C THR A 276 -2.56 14.73 -16.55
N GLU A 277 -1.98 15.69 -15.85
CA GLU A 277 -1.26 15.50 -14.59
C GLU A 277 -2.08 14.61 -13.65
N ILE A 278 -1.69 13.37 -13.53
CA ILE A 278 -2.19 12.43 -12.53
C ILE A 278 -1.01 12.15 -11.62
N ASP A 279 -1.21 12.43 -10.33
CA ASP A 279 -0.26 12.21 -9.25
C ASP A 279 0.63 10.98 -9.48
N GLN A 280 1.88 11.20 -9.88
CA GLN A 280 2.89 10.14 -10.09
C GLN A 280 3.21 9.38 -8.78
N ASP A 281 2.98 10.00 -7.62
CA ASP A 281 3.20 9.41 -6.30
C ASP A 281 2.24 8.26 -5.95
N ASP A 282 1.07 8.21 -6.57
CA ASP A 282 0.02 7.25 -6.22
C ASP A 282 0.17 5.91 -6.95
N ASP A 283 0.85 5.87 -8.09
CA ASP A 283 1.08 4.63 -8.86
C ASP A 283 2.18 3.75 -8.25
N THR A 284 3.17 4.33 -7.57
CA THR A 284 4.27 3.57 -6.93
C THR A 284 3.77 2.77 -5.72
N ILE A 285 2.88 3.36 -4.90
CA ILE A 285 2.25 2.67 -3.76
C ILE A 285 1.32 1.54 -4.24
N GLY A 286 0.64 1.74 -5.37
CA GLY A 286 -0.19 0.71 -5.99
C GLY A 286 0.61 -0.49 -6.50
N ARG A 287 1.83 -0.30 -7.00
CA ARG A 287 2.69 -1.37 -7.50
C ARG A 287 3.22 -2.24 -6.36
N ASN A 288 3.76 -1.64 -5.31
CA ASN A 288 4.29 -2.39 -4.14
C ASN A 288 3.20 -3.20 -3.43
N PHE A 289 1.95 -2.72 -3.43
CA PHE A 289 0.82 -3.47 -2.89
C PHE A 289 0.46 -4.72 -3.73
N MET A 290 0.76 -4.71 -5.03
CA MET A 290 0.41 -5.82 -5.93
C MET A 290 1.39 -7.00 -5.84
N GLU A 291 2.64 -6.77 -5.45
CA GLU A 291 3.66 -7.82 -5.36
C GLU A 291 3.41 -8.84 -4.25
N SER A 292 2.69 -8.44 -3.18
CA SER A 292 2.42 -9.31 -2.03
C SER A 292 1.05 -9.99 -2.03
N GLU A 293 0.07 -9.54 -2.79
CA GLU A 293 -1.33 -9.88 -2.51
C GLU A 293 -1.97 -11.00 -3.31
N VAL A 294 -1.62 -11.19 -4.55
CA VAL A 294 -2.11 -12.34 -5.33
C VAL A 294 -1.10 -12.64 -6.41
N VAL A 295 -0.26 -13.62 -6.18
CA VAL A 295 0.56 -14.18 -7.26
C VAL A 295 -0.38 -14.93 -8.20
N LEU A 296 -0.80 -14.27 -9.27
CA LEU A 296 -1.51 -14.94 -10.35
C LEU A 296 -0.50 -15.84 -11.07
N PRO A 297 -0.70 -17.17 -11.12
CA PRO A 297 0.27 -18.09 -11.70
C PRO A 297 0.48 -17.78 -13.19
N ARG A 298 1.74 -17.71 -13.63
CA ARG A 298 2.08 -17.65 -15.06
C ARG A 298 1.76 -18.99 -15.72
N ARG A 299 1.49 -18.95 -17.02
CA ARG A 299 0.97 -20.06 -17.85
C ARG A 299 1.79 -21.36 -17.81
N ASP A 300 3.06 -21.30 -17.43
CA ASP A 300 4.03 -22.39 -17.59
C ASP A 300 4.65 -22.86 -16.26
N GLN A 301 4.07 -22.47 -15.10
CA GLN A 301 4.68 -22.80 -13.82
C GLN A 301 3.84 -23.85 -13.08
N GLN A 302 4.54 -24.87 -12.56
CA GLN A 302 4.03 -25.82 -11.57
C GLN A 302 3.34 -25.08 -10.41
N PRO A 303 2.39 -25.69 -9.67
CA PRO A 303 1.73 -25.06 -8.55
C PRO A 303 2.78 -24.41 -7.63
N LYS A 304 2.74 -23.08 -7.54
CA LYS A 304 3.71 -22.36 -6.71
C LYS A 304 3.47 -22.70 -5.26
N VAL A 305 4.44 -23.33 -4.65
CA VAL A 305 4.54 -23.38 -3.19
C VAL A 305 4.97 -21.99 -2.73
N THR A 306 4.27 -21.41 -1.74
CA THR A 306 4.76 -20.16 -1.15
C THR A 306 6.15 -20.41 -0.56
N ARG A 307 7.06 -19.49 -0.74
CA ARG A 307 8.41 -19.56 -0.14
C ARG A 307 8.39 -19.27 1.37
N ARG A 308 7.24 -19.38 2.01
CA ARG A 308 7.06 -19.10 3.43
C ARG A 308 6.05 -20.05 4.05
N VAL A 309 6.35 -20.44 5.28
CA VAL A 309 5.39 -21.06 6.21
C VAL A 309 4.88 -20.00 7.15
N PHE A 310 3.59 -19.98 7.42
CA PHE A 310 2.92 -19.09 8.34
C PHE A 310 2.45 -19.86 9.56
N VAL A 311 2.96 -19.50 10.72
CA VAL A 311 2.66 -20.19 11.99
C VAL A 311 1.81 -19.25 12.84
N PRO A 312 0.49 -19.51 13.00
CA PRO A 312 -0.36 -18.70 13.87
C PRO A 312 0.17 -18.68 15.29
N VAL A 313 0.16 -17.49 15.93
CA VAL A 313 0.63 -17.29 17.31
C VAL A 313 -0.54 -16.82 18.17
N SER A 314 -0.69 -17.45 19.33
CA SER A 314 -1.67 -17.05 20.35
C SER A 314 -1.34 -15.66 20.88
N LEU A 315 -2.32 -14.76 20.88
CA LEU A 315 -2.18 -13.43 21.48
C LEU A 315 -2.27 -13.47 23.01
N GLU A 316 -2.78 -14.55 23.59
CA GLU A 316 -2.95 -14.67 25.03
C GLU A 316 -1.62 -14.98 25.72
N ASP A 317 -0.85 -15.90 25.17
CA ASP A 317 0.34 -16.42 25.84
C ASP A 317 1.59 -16.56 24.94
N GLY A 318 1.48 -16.20 23.64
CA GLY A 318 2.56 -16.31 22.68
C GLY A 318 2.85 -17.72 22.19
N SER A 319 2.04 -18.72 22.56
CA SER A 319 2.21 -20.10 22.11
C SER A 319 1.86 -20.28 20.63
N PHE A 320 2.52 -21.24 20.00
CA PHE A 320 2.19 -21.66 18.64
C PHE A 320 2.35 -23.18 18.50
N ASP A 321 1.46 -23.80 17.69
CA ASP A 321 1.47 -25.23 17.42
C ASP A 321 0.97 -25.46 15.98
N GLY A 322 1.85 -25.93 15.11
CA GLY A 322 1.60 -26.12 13.70
C GLY A 322 1.71 -24.85 12.85
N GLY A 323 1.98 -25.04 11.57
CA GLY A 323 2.10 -24.02 10.55
C GLY A 323 1.22 -24.29 9.33
N LYS A 324 1.15 -23.34 8.44
CA LYS A 324 0.36 -23.40 7.21
C LYS A 324 1.19 -22.91 6.03
N GLN A 325 1.07 -23.60 4.90
CA GLN A 325 1.72 -23.21 3.65
C GLN A 325 0.72 -23.26 2.50
N LEU A 326 0.82 -22.31 1.57
CA LEU A 326 0.03 -22.36 0.35
C LEU A 326 0.77 -23.16 -0.71
N VAL A 327 0.18 -24.26 -1.13
CA VAL A 327 0.66 -25.11 -2.23
C VAL A 327 -0.37 -25.04 -3.37
N GLY A 328 -0.03 -24.35 -4.44
CA GLY A 328 -1.02 -24.01 -5.47
C GLY A 328 -2.14 -23.12 -4.91
N ASN A 329 -3.35 -23.64 -4.87
CA ASN A 329 -4.52 -22.93 -4.30
C ASN A 329 -4.98 -23.54 -2.96
N THR A 330 -4.28 -24.52 -2.43
CA THR A 330 -4.68 -25.25 -1.22
C THR A 330 -3.78 -24.87 -0.04
N ILE A 331 -4.37 -24.61 1.12
CA ILE A 331 -3.63 -24.46 2.36
C ILE A 331 -3.30 -25.85 2.90
N THR A 332 -2.02 -26.12 3.09
CA THR A 332 -1.50 -27.34 3.70
C THR A 332 -1.09 -27.03 5.12
N GLU A 333 -1.56 -27.82 6.06
CA GLU A 333 -1.13 -27.73 7.46
C GLU A 333 0.16 -28.52 7.66
N LEU A 334 1.04 -28.03 8.52
CA LEU A 334 2.38 -28.54 8.74
C LEU A 334 2.68 -28.59 10.24
N ASP A 335 3.13 -29.75 10.74
CA ASP A 335 3.66 -29.87 12.11
C ASP A 335 5.15 -29.56 12.19
N GLN A 336 5.84 -29.62 11.04
CA GLN A 336 7.27 -29.38 10.91
C GLN A 336 7.58 -28.44 9.76
N HIS A 337 8.67 -27.70 9.90
CA HIS A 337 9.17 -26.85 8.83
C HIS A 337 9.65 -27.69 7.64
N PRO A 338 9.17 -27.46 6.40
CA PRO A 338 9.37 -28.38 5.28
C PRO A 338 10.83 -28.50 4.80
N VAL A 339 11.70 -27.59 5.18
CA VAL A 339 13.10 -27.58 4.77
C VAL A 339 14.01 -28.04 5.94
N THR A 340 13.81 -27.51 7.13
CA THR A 340 14.67 -27.82 8.27
C THR A 340 14.22 -29.05 9.07
N GLY A 341 12.97 -29.46 8.93
CA GLY A 341 12.36 -30.52 9.76
C GLY A 341 12.10 -30.09 11.22
N ALA A 342 12.37 -28.85 11.58
CA ALA A 342 12.12 -28.34 12.92
C ALA A 342 10.62 -28.37 13.24
N ALA A 343 10.25 -28.82 14.45
CA ALA A 343 8.87 -28.83 14.90
C ALA A 343 8.34 -27.38 14.99
N LEU A 344 7.18 -27.12 14.40
CA LEU A 344 6.53 -25.80 14.42
C LEU A 344 5.70 -25.65 15.69
N LYS A 345 6.38 -25.80 16.84
CA LYS A 345 5.76 -25.72 18.16
C LYS A 345 6.68 -24.99 19.12
N GLY A 346 6.09 -24.08 19.89
CA GLY A 346 6.88 -23.32 20.86
C GLY A 346 6.08 -22.17 21.47
N ARG A 347 6.84 -21.23 22.02
CA ARG A 347 6.28 -20.03 22.63
C ARG A 347 7.21 -18.84 22.37
N ILE A 348 6.63 -17.68 22.12
CA ILE A 348 7.36 -16.40 22.05
C ILE A 348 7.43 -15.82 23.45
N ASP A 349 8.65 -15.69 23.95
CA ASP A 349 8.87 -14.99 25.20
C ASP A 349 8.55 -13.49 25.03
N ASN A 350 8.17 -12.84 26.13
CA ASN A 350 7.85 -11.40 26.15
C ASN A 350 6.72 -10.96 25.20
N MET A 351 5.85 -11.88 24.74
CA MET A 351 4.71 -11.53 23.86
C MET A 351 3.84 -10.44 24.47
N ALA A 352 3.52 -10.52 25.76
CA ALA A 352 2.71 -9.52 26.45
C ALA A 352 3.34 -8.11 26.39
N GLN A 353 4.64 -8.00 26.59
CA GLN A 353 5.39 -6.74 26.50
C GLN A 353 5.35 -6.17 25.06
N LEU A 354 5.50 -7.03 24.07
CA LEU A 354 5.42 -6.63 22.66
C LEU A 354 4.02 -6.12 22.31
N LEU A 355 2.97 -6.79 22.74
CA LEU A 355 1.59 -6.38 22.51
C LEU A 355 1.31 -5.02 23.16
N GLU A 356 1.70 -4.82 24.42
CA GLU A 356 1.54 -3.55 25.14
C GLU A 356 2.27 -2.40 24.44
N LEU A 357 3.49 -2.64 23.94
CA LEU A 357 4.25 -1.66 23.17
C LEU A 357 3.50 -1.28 21.88
N VAL A 358 3.03 -2.27 21.12
CA VAL A 358 2.33 -2.05 19.86
C VAL A 358 1.01 -1.28 20.08
N GLU A 359 0.28 -1.58 21.14
CA GLU A 359 -0.89 -0.80 21.54
C GLU A 359 -0.53 0.63 21.93
N THR A 360 0.59 0.82 22.64
CA THR A 360 1.11 2.15 22.99
C THR A 360 1.47 2.96 21.74
N ILE A 361 2.11 2.34 20.76
CA ILE A 361 2.39 2.95 19.44
C ILE A 361 1.08 3.32 18.76
N GLY A 362 0.10 2.43 18.73
CA GLY A 362 -1.22 2.72 18.15
C GLY A 362 -1.95 3.91 18.81
N LYS A 363 -1.80 4.08 20.13
CA LYS A 363 -2.30 5.26 20.86
C LYS A 363 -1.52 6.53 20.52
N PHE A 364 -0.22 6.40 20.26
CA PHE A 364 0.64 7.53 19.88
C PHE A 364 0.35 8.05 18.46
N ILE A 365 -0.05 7.17 17.54
CA ILE A 365 -0.42 7.52 16.15
C ILE A 365 -1.88 7.17 15.86
N PRO A 366 -2.87 7.76 16.55
CA PRO A 366 -4.28 7.37 16.48
C PRO A 366 -4.92 7.55 15.10
N GLN A 367 -4.26 8.28 14.19
CA GLN A 367 -4.66 8.45 12.79
C GLN A 367 -4.40 7.19 11.96
N ILE A 368 -3.58 6.27 12.44
CA ILE A 368 -3.32 4.98 11.81
C ILE A 368 -4.27 3.95 12.42
N GLU A 369 -5.38 3.74 11.73
CA GLU A 369 -6.43 2.85 12.20
C GLU A 369 -6.20 1.37 11.84
N TYR A 370 -5.33 1.08 10.88
CA TYR A 370 -5.07 -0.28 10.39
C TYR A 370 -3.64 -0.39 9.88
N MET A 371 -2.87 -1.28 10.46
CA MET A 371 -1.47 -1.50 10.06
C MET A 371 -1.02 -2.93 10.31
N SER A 372 0.05 -3.34 9.62
CA SER A 372 0.86 -4.48 10.04
C SER A 372 2.26 -4.03 10.44
N ILE A 373 2.85 -4.78 11.34
CA ILE A 373 4.21 -4.59 11.84
C ILE A 373 4.94 -5.91 11.69
N ASP A 374 6.12 -5.88 11.06
CA ASP A 374 7.02 -7.01 10.99
C ASP A 374 8.08 -6.86 12.08
N VAL A 375 8.17 -7.84 12.94
CA VAL A 375 9.00 -7.85 14.16
C VAL A 375 10.01 -8.96 14.05
N VAL A 376 11.30 -8.63 14.14
CA VAL A 376 12.37 -9.59 14.31
C VAL A 376 12.55 -9.85 15.80
N LEU A 377 12.43 -11.11 16.21
CA LEU A 377 12.73 -11.55 17.57
C LEU A 377 14.21 -11.78 17.67
N THR A 378 14.88 -11.06 18.57
CA THR A 378 16.33 -11.14 18.85
C THR A 378 16.57 -11.89 20.15
N ASP A 379 17.83 -12.22 20.48
CA ASP A 379 18.14 -12.86 21.75
C ASP A 379 17.92 -11.93 22.96
N ASP A 380 18.03 -10.61 22.74
CA ASP A 380 17.86 -9.58 23.78
C ASP A 380 16.44 -8.95 23.80
N GLY A 381 15.54 -9.43 22.94
CA GLY A 381 14.19 -8.88 22.85
C GLY A 381 13.62 -8.86 21.43
N PHE A 382 13.32 -7.68 20.88
CA PHE A 382 12.76 -7.57 19.53
C PHE A 382 13.00 -6.19 18.89
N LYS A 383 12.98 -6.16 17.56
CA LYS A 383 13.00 -4.93 16.76
C LYS A 383 11.86 -4.95 15.73
N MET A 384 11.14 -3.85 15.58
CA MET A 384 10.12 -3.66 14.56
C MET A 384 10.80 -3.15 13.28
N VAL A 385 10.91 -4.00 12.27
CA VAL A 385 11.75 -3.74 11.08
C VAL A 385 10.97 -3.20 9.90
N ASP A 386 9.65 -3.42 9.86
CA ASP A 386 8.81 -2.92 8.78
C ASP A 386 7.39 -2.63 9.24
N PHE A 387 6.77 -1.64 8.58
CA PHE A 387 5.38 -1.22 8.83
C PHE A 387 4.64 -1.11 7.51
N SER A 388 3.38 -1.51 7.50
CA SER A 388 2.50 -1.29 6.37
C SER A 388 1.18 -0.69 6.83
N ALA A 389 0.81 0.42 6.24
CA ALA A 389 -0.47 1.10 6.52
C ALA A 389 -1.68 0.41 5.87
N HIS A 390 -1.47 -0.65 5.13
CA HIS A 390 -2.54 -1.46 4.57
C HIS A 390 -2.04 -2.90 4.39
N PRO A 391 -2.18 -3.73 5.43
CA PRO A 391 -1.81 -5.14 5.38
C PRO A 391 -2.41 -5.84 4.16
N SER A 392 -1.68 -6.79 3.60
CA SER A 392 -2.17 -7.59 2.47
C SER A 392 -3.42 -8.39 2.84
N TYR A 393 -4.29 -8.65 1.85
CA TYR A 393 -5.37 -9.61 2.04
C TYR A 393 -4.77 -10.98 2.39
N PRO A 394 -5.25 -11.66 3.45
CA PRO A 394 -4.65 -12.89 3.92
C PRO A 394 -4.68 -13.99 2.86
N GLN A 395 -3.54 -14.66 2.70
CA GLN A 395 -3.41 -15.75 1.75
C GLN A 395 -3.49 -17.13 2.42
N VAL A 396 -3.04 -17.23 3.66
CA VAL A 396 -2.93 -18.48 4.38
C VAL A 396 -3.59 -18.40 5.75
N VAL A 397 -3.25 -17.40 6.55
CA VAL A 397 -3.86 -17.17 7.86
C VAL A 397 -5.01 -16.18 7.69
N GLY A 398 -6.24 -16.67 7.67
CA GLY A 398 -7.44 -15.86 7.53
C GLY A 398 -7.61 -14.83 8.66
N PHE A 399 -8.41 -13.80 8.46
CA PHE A 399 -8.81 -12.89 9.53
C PHE A 399 -9.70 -13.62 10.55
N ASN A 400 -9.49 -13.34 11.84
CA ASN A 400 -10.42 -13.77 12.87
C ASN A 400 -11.75 -12.98 12.80
N GLU A 401 -12.72 -13.40 13.60
CA GLU A 401 -14.06 -12.79 13.60
C GLU A 401 -14.02 -11.29 13.93
N GLU A 402 -13.26 -10.89 14.96
CA GLU A 402 -13.18 -9.49 15.40
C GLU A 402 -12.56 -8.57 14.31
N MET A 403 -11.51 -9.05 13.64
CA MET A 403 -10.91 -8.36 12.50
C MET A 403 -11.87 -8.27 11.32
N THR A 404 -12.56 -9.34 11.02
CA THR A 404 -13.54 -9.39 9.93
C THR A 404 -14.67 -8.39 10.18
N ASP A 405 -15.19 -8.30 11.40
CA ASP A 405 -16.23 -7.35 11.78
C ASP A 405 -15.75 -5.90 11.70
N TYR A 406 -14.52 -5.65 12.15
CA TYR A 406 -13.91 -4.33 11.98
C TYR A 406 -13.81 -3.92 10.51
N LEU A 407 -13.30 -4.79 9.65
CA LEU A 407 -13.16 -4.50 8.22
C LEU A 407 -14.52 -4.33 7.52
N LYS A 408 -15.53 -5.12 7.87
CA LYS A 408 -16.91 -4.97 7.38
C LYS A 408 -17.52 -3.63 7.81
N LEU A 409 -17.25 -3.20 9.05
CA LEU A 409 -17.65 -1.87 9.52
C LEU A 409 -17.03 -0.77 8.64
N LYS A 410 -15.73 -0.87 8.31
CA LYS A 410 -15.05 0.08 7.42
C LYS A 410 -15.66 0.11 6.02
N VAL A 411 -15.99 -1.05 5.46
CA VAL A 411 -16.70 -1.16 4.17
C VAL A 411 -18.03 -0.41 4.21
N ARG A 412 -18.83 -0.63 5.26
CA ARG A 412 -20.12 0.03 5.44
C ARG A 412 -19.97 1.55 5.51
N LEU A 413 -19.06 2.05 6.37
CA LEU A 413 -18.81 3.48 6.52
C LEU A 413 -18.37 4.14 5.21
N LYS A 414 -17.50 3.48 4.46
CA LYS A 414 -17.03 4.00 3.18
C LYS A 414 -18.13 4.00 2.10
N LYS A 415 -18.98 2.99 2.08
CA LYS A 415 -20.17 2.96 1.20
C LYS A 415 -21.17 4.08 1.54
N GLU A 416 -21.38 4.35 2.82
CA GLU A 416 -22.22 5.46 3.30
C GLU A 416 -21.65 6.83 2.89
N GLU A 417 -20.34 7.02 3.04
CA GLU A 417 -19.66 8.23 2.62
C GLU A 417 -19.78 8.45 1.09
N ALA A 418 -19.50 7.41 0.29
CA ALA A 418 -19.67 7.46 -1.16
C ALA A 418 -21.11 7.81 -1.54
N SER A 419 -22.11 7.26 -0.86
CA SER A 419 -23.53 7.60 -1.06
C SER A 419 -23.84 9.07 -0.76
N LYS A 420 -23.27 9.63 0.31
CA LYS A 420 -23.40 11.07 0.62
C LYS A 420 -22.80 11.93 -0.49
N TRP A 421 -21.66 11.54 -1.05
CA TRP A 421 -21.05 12.23 -2.19
C TRP A 421 -21.87 12.12 -3.48
N GLU A 422 -22.47 10.96 -3.76
CA GLU A 422 -23.38 10.80 -4.90
C GLU A 422 -24.61 11.69 -4.79
N ASN A 423 -25.18 11.81 -3.61
CA ASN A 423 -26.31 12.69 -3.37
C ASN A 423 -25.93 14.18 -3.55
N LYS A 424 -24.73 14.58 -3.07
CA LYS A 424 -24.17 15.91 -3.36
C LYS A 424 -23.97 16.11 -4.86
N LYS A 425 -23.44 15.13 -5.60
CA LYS A 425 -23.25 15.19 -7.06
C LYS A 425 -24.57 15.23 -7.82
N LYS A 426 -25.60 14.48 -7.41
CA LYS A 426 -26.94 14.53 -8.01
C LYS A 426 -27.55 15.93 -7.86
N ASN A 427 -27.41 16.52 -6.67
CA ASN A 427 -27.84 17.89 -6.43
C ASN A 427 -27.03 18.90 -7.26
N PHE A 428 -25.72 18.71 -7.40
CA PHE A 428 -24.86 19.54 -8.24
C PHE A 428 -25.21 19.39 -9.72
N LYS A 429 -25.48 18.16 -10.21
CA LYS A 429 -25.90 17.91 -11.60
C LYS A 429 -27.27 18.53 -11.91
N LYS A 430 -28.19 18.50 -10.93
CA LYS A 430 -29.48 19.17 -11.03
C LYS A 430 -29.29 20.70 -11.13
N LYS A 431 -28.37 21.25 -10.37
CA LYS A 431 -27.99 22.67 -10.40
C LYS A 431 -27.20 23.02 -11.68
N SER A 432 -26.35 22.13 -12.19
CA SER A 432 -25.62 22.30 -13.46
C SER A 432 -26.58 22.31 -14.67
N ASN A 433 -27.65 21.51 -14.66
CA ASN A 433 -28.68 21.57 -15.69
C ASN A 433 -29.47 22.89 -15.65
N THR A 434 -29.71 23.40 -14.46
CA THR A 434 -30.23 24.76 -14.28
C THR A 434 -29.26 25.77 -14.89
N PHE A 435 -27.96 25.60 -14.76
CA PHE A 435 -26.92 26.41 -15.38
C PHE A 435 -26.91 26.37 -16.90
N LEU A 436 -27.21 25.19 -17.49
CA LEU A 436 -27.36 25.03 -18.94
C LEU A 436 -28.59 25.79 -19.46
N TRP A 437 -29.67 25.70 -18.74
CA TRP A 437 -30.87 26.50 -19.02
C TRP A 437 -30.61 28.00 -18.98
N ILE A 438 -29.79 28.43 -18.08
CA ILE A 438 -29.42 29.82 -17.97
C ILE A 438 -28.49 30.26 -19.12
N ARG A 439 -27.58 29.42 -19.61
CA ARG A 439 -26.82 29.70 -20.84
C ARG A 439 -27.76 29.80 -22.04
N LEU A 440 -28.79 28.96 -22.14
CA LEU A 440 -29.81 29.00 -23.16
C LEU A 440 -30.69 30.26 -23.08
N THR A 441 -31.13 30.61 -21.87
CA THR A 441 -31.89 31.85 -21.68
C THR A 441 -31.06 33.09 -21.97
N ARG A 442 -29.74 33.05 -21.74
CA ARG A 442 -28.81 34.13 -22.16
C ARG A 442 -28.79 34.29 -23.69
N PHE A 443 -28.83 33.19 -24.41
CA PHE A 443 -28.82 33.21 -25.89
C PHE A 443 -30.15 33.69 -26.46
N LEU A 444 -31.24 33.33 -25.84
CA LEU A 444 -32.60 33.63 -26.27
C LEU A 444 -33.17 34.95 -25.71
N CYS A 445 -32.52 35.52 -24.67
CA CYS A 445 -33.03 36.71 -23.99
C CYS A 445 -32.49 38.02 -24.60
N PRO A 446 -33.36 39.00 -24.88
CA PRO A 446 -32.92 40.32 -25.35
C PRO A 446 -31.90 40.96 -24.43
N PRO A 447 -30.89 41.70 -24.95
CA PRO A 447 -29.83 42.31 -24.16
C PRO A 447 -30.31 43.17 -22.98
N LYS A 448 -31.42 43.84 -23.14
CA LYS A 448 -31.99 44.73 -22.09
C LYS A 448 -32.54 43.97 -20.88
N MET A 449 -32.94 42.71 -21.02
CA MET A 449 -33.47 41.91 -19.89
C MET A 449 -32.40 41.04 -19.20
N ARG A 450 -31.21 40.93 -19.75
CA ARG A 450 -30.10 40.13 -19.19
C ARG A 450 -29.72 40.53 -17.77
N PRO A 451 -29.59 41.82 -17.41
CA PRO A 451 -29.24 42.22 -16.03
C PRO A 451 -30.26 41.72 -14.99
N LEU A 452 -31.53 41.76 -15.29
CA LEU A 452 -32.62 41.28 -14.40
C LEU A 452 -32.56 39.75 -14.16
N ILE A 453 -32.32 38.99 -15.20
CA ILE A 453 -32.17 37.53 -15.17
C ILE A 453 -30.91 37.15 -14.40
N TYR A 454 -29.82 37.86 -14.57
CA TYR A 454 -28.58 37.63 -13.85
C TYR A 454 -28.69 38.03 -12.39
N LYS A 455 -29.40 39.09 -12.03
CA LYS A 455 -29.66 39.47 -10.63
C LYS A 455 -30.52 38.42 -9.94
N TRP A 456 -31.54 37.90 -10.58
CA TRP A 456 -32.37 36.81 -10.07
C TRP A 456 -31.54 35.52 -9.88
N TRP A 457 -30.66 35.24 -10.78
CA TRP A 457 -29.72 34.15 -10.72
C TRP A 457 -28.76 34.22 -9.56
N TYR A 458 -28.13 35.35 -9.40
CA TYR A 458 -27.25 35.63 -8.29
C TYR A 458 -27.93 35.40 -6.95
N ILE A 459 -29.16 35.86 -6.79
CA ILE A 459 -29.94 35.66 -5.57
C ILE A 459 -30.25 34.19 -5.30
N THR A 460 -30.57 33.40 -6.32
CA THR A 460 -30.97 31.98 -6.20
C THR A 460 -29.82 31.02 -6.14
N MET A 461 -28.64 31.38 -6.67
CA MET A 461 -27.49 30.47 -6.83
C MET A 461 -26.17 31.03 -6.25
N LYS A 462 -26.25 32.04 -5.41
CA LYS A 462 -25.07 32.69 -4.83
C LYS A 462 -24.10 31.72 -4.13
N ASP A 463 -24.61 30.67 -3.47
CA ASP A 463 -23.79 29.72 -2.73
C ASP A 463 -23.09 28.69 -3.63
N ASP A 464 -23.63 28.42 -4.81
CA ASP A 464 -23.06 27.49 -5.78
C ASP A 464 -22.02 28.15 -6.72
N LEU A 465 -22.14 29.46 -6.96
CA LEU A 465 -21.18 30.22 -7.76
C LEU A 465 -19.81 30.32 -7.08
N PHE A 466 -19.76 30.12 -5.78
CA PHE A 466 -18.56 30.27 -4.95
C PHE A 466 -17.95 28.93 -4.48
N SER A 467 -18.64 27.79 -4.67
CA SER A 467 -18.01 26.51 -4.43
C SER A 467 -16.81 26.33 -5.37
N LYS A 468 -15.64 25.95 -4.80
CA LYS A 468 -14.35 25.91 -5.53
C LYS A 468 -14.36 25.07 -6.82
N ASN A 469 -15.26 24.12 -6.95
CA ASN A 469 -15.21 23.11 -8.01
C ASN A 469 -16.54 23.05 -8.77
N GLY A 470 -16.61 23.65 -9.95
CA GLY A 470 -17.70 23.37 -10.88
C GLY A 470 -18.24 24.51 -11.74
N VAL A 471 -17.95 25.75 -11.39
CA VAL A 471 -18.36 26.89 -12.22
C VAL A 471 -17.25 27.25 -13.19
N PRO A 472 -17.45 27.26 -14.51
CA PRO A 472 -16.42 27.61 -15.48
C PRO A 472 -15.84 29.00 -15.17
N LEU A 473 -14.51 29.13 -15.26
CA LEU A 473 -13.76 30.36 -15.00
C LEU A 473 -14.32 31.57 -15.78
N LYS A 474 -14.72 31.34 -17.02
CA LYS A 474 -15.40 32.37 -17.85
C LYS A 474 -16.67 32.92 -17.21
N THR A 475 -17.42 32.11 -16.49
CA THR A 475 -18.67 32.52 -15.82
C THR A 475 -18.34 33.28 -14.55
N LYS A 476 -17.31 32.89 -13.79
CA LYS A 476 -16.82 33.63 -12.62
C LYS A 476 -16.30 35.01 -13.03
N ARG A 477 -15.48 35.09 -14.08
CA ARG A 477 -14.95 36.36 -14.64
C ARG A 477 -16.09 37.27 -15.13
N TRP A 478 -17.10 36.68 -15.76
CA TRP A 478 -18.25 37.43 -16.19
C TRP A 478 -19.02 38.01 -15.01
N ALA A 479 -19.29 37.23 -13.97
CA ALA A 479 -20.00 37.66 -12.77
C ALA A 479 -19.20 38.74 -12.02
N TYR A 480 -17.88 38.64 -11.95
CA TYR A 480 -17.00 39.63 -11.41
C TYR A 480 -17.08 40.98 -12.20
N LYS A 481 -16.91 40.89 -13.52
CA LYS A 481 -16.95 42.06 -14.40
C LYS A 481 -18.27 42.87 -14.33
N HIS A 482 -19.35 42.24 -13.86
CA HIS A 482 -20.66 42.86 -13.70
C HIS A 482 -21.02 43.17 -12.23
N GLY A 483 -20.04 43.13 -11.32
CA GLY A 483 -20.21 43.48 -9.92
C GLY A 483 -20.93 42.45 -9.04
N PHE A 484 -21.20 41.26 -9.58
CA PHE A 484 -21.89 40.20 -8.80
C PHE A 484 -20.99 39.42 -7.86
N LEU A 485 -19.67 39.53 -8.01
CA LEU A 485 -18.70 38.77 -7.21
C LEU A 485 -17.85 39.61 -6.28
N SER A 486 -17.72 40.93 -6.54
CA SER A 486 -16.80 41.82 -5.80
C SER A 486 -17.01 41.74 -4.28
N TYR A 487 -18.22 41.75 -3.82
CA TYR A 487 -18.57 41.69 -2.39
C TYR A 487 -18.16 40.39 -1.67
N ARG A 488 -17.99 39.28 -2.38
CA ARG A 488 -17.67 37.98 -1.73
C ARG A 488 -16.23 37.53 -1.91
N LEU A 489 -15.53 38.06 -2.87
CA LEU A 489 -14.10 37.80 -3.00
C LEU A 489 -13.35 38.35 -1.76
N GLU A 490 -13.73 39.51 -1.29
CA GLU A 490 -13.22 40.08 -0.03
C GLU A 490 -13.54 39.22 1.20
N GLN A 491 -14.76 38.68 1.29
CA GLN A 491 -15.18 37.78 2.40
C GLN A 491 -14.39 36.47 2.46
N TYR A 492 -13.89 35.96 1.34
CA TYR A 492 -13.16 34.70 1.27
C TYR A 492 -11.66 34.87 1.09
N GLY A 493 -11.13 36.13 1.19
CA GLY A 493 -9.70 36.40 1.05
C GLY A 493 -9.13 36.02 -0.33
N ILE A 494 -9.95 36.02 -1.37
CA ILE A 494 -9.54 35.66 -2.73
C ILE A 494 -9.05 36.89 -3.44
N ASP A 495 -7.79 36.88 -3.91
CA ASP A 495 -7.19 37.96 -4.64
C ASP A 495 -7.95 38.27 -5.94
N GLU A 496 -8.40 39.51 -6.05
CA GLU A 496 -9.14 40.00 -7.22
C GLU A 496 -8.35 39.93 -8.52
N THR A 497 -7.02 39.95 -8.46
CA THR A 497 -6.15 39.96 -9.65
C THR A 497 -6.35 38.74 -10.52
N ASN A 498 -6.69 37.58 -9.92
CA ASN A 498 -6.97 36.33 -10.64
C ASN A 498 -8.26 36.35 -11.48
N TYR A 499 -9.08 37.38 -11.36
CA TYR A 499 -10.37 37.51 -12.06
C TYR A 499 -10.46 38.71 -13.00
N LYS A 500 -9.45 39.56 -12.99
CA LYS A 500 -9.42 40.78 -13.81
C LYS A 500 -8.98 40.56 -15.27
N ASN A 501 -8.26 39.43 -15.53
CA ASN A 501 -7.69 39.13 -16.87
C ASN A 501 -8.52 38.12 -17.65
#